data_9db78cf762575055df76c2bd7ea2e3e8
#
_entry.id   9db78cf762575055df76c2bd7ea2e3e8
#
_cell.length_a   1.000
_cell.length_b   1.000
_cell.length_c   1.000
_cell.angle_alpha   90.00
_cell.angle_beta   90.00
_cell.angle_gamma   90.00
#
_symmetry.space_group_name_H-M   'P 1'
#
loop_
_entity.id
_entity.type
_entity.pdbx_description
1 polymer ?
#
loop_
_entity_poly.entity_id
_entity_poly.type
_entity_poly.pdbx_seq_one_letter_code
_entity_poly.pdbx_strand_id
1 'polypeptide(L)'
;MKLQLNQNFARIKPSYLFSDVAKRVRAYAEAHPDKKILRLGIGDVTLPLTPTVIRAMHGATDEMANAATFRGYAPEYGYDFLREAVARHYASFGVSLDPGDVFISDGAKSDLGNFVDLFADVPVLVPDPVYPVYVDSNLMAGRTIEYVEGNGENGFLPLPTGLSDLPRLIYICSPNNPTGAVYSAAGLAEWVDFALRTGSLILYDSAYEAFIADGSPRSIYAVPGAEMCAVEFCSLSKTAGFTGTRCGWTVVPAALGSVKPMWERRQATKFNGVPYVVQRAAEAALSDEGMKECMEHIAYYKENASLIAGLLSKKGIAFTGGTSSPYLWLKCPGGMGSWEFFDKLLSEAQVVGTPGEGFGRAGEGYFRLTAFGSREATREAVERLDKLL
;
A
#
# COMPACT_ATOMS: atom_id res chain seq x y z
N MET A 1 -3.05 29.13 24.15
CA MET A 1 -1.69 28.54 24.17
C MET A 1 -0.75 29.53 23.48
N LYS A 2 0.45 29.80 24.04
CA LYS A 2 1.42 30.75 23.45
C LYS A 2 2.38 30.09 22.43
N LEU A 3 2.36 28.76 22.32
CA LEU A 3 3.16 28.01 21.36
C LEU A 3 2.57 28.12 19.96
N GLN A 4 3.44 28.39 18.98
CA GLN A 4 3.05 28.41 17.58
C GLN A 4 2.93 26.97 17.07
N LEU A 5 1.76 26.60 16.54
CA LEU A 5 1.53 25.30 15.91
C LEU A 5 2.11 25.30 14.49
N ASN A 6 2.39 24.10 13.98
CA ASN A 6 2.82 23.91 12.59
C ASN A 6 1.67 24.27 11.64
N GLN A 7 1.79 25.40 10.95
CA GLN A 7 0.75 25.90 10.03
C GLN A 7 0.57 25.05 8.78
N ASN A 8 1.53 24.18 8.46
CA ASN A 8 1.40 23.28 7.31
C ASN A 8 0.22 22.29 7.44
N PHE A 9 -0.20 21.98 8.68
CA PHE A 9 -1.40 21.15 8.91
C PHE A 9 -2.69 21.78 8.36
N ALA A 10 -2.76 23.09 8.19
CA ALA A 10 -3.89 23.75 7.54
C ALA A 10 -3.96 23.48 6.02
N ARG A 11 -2.89 22.95 5.41
CA ARG A 11 -2.84 22.58 3.98
C ARG A 11 -3.48 21.22 3.70
N ILE A 12 -3.71 20.40 4.75
CA ILE A 12 -4.31 19.08 4.63
C ILE A 12 -5.83 19.23 4.61
N LYS A 13 -6.54 18.41 3.83
CA LYS A 13 -8.02 18.37 3.88
C LYS A 13 -8.48 18.16 5.33
N PRO A 14 -9.51 18.89 5.81
CA PRO A 14 -9.96 18.82 7.21
C PRO A 14 -10.39 17.43 7.66
N SER A 15 -10.84 16.60 6.73
CA SER A 15 -11.23 15.22 6.98
C SER A 15 -10.45 14.25 6.12
N TYR A 16 -10.09 13.13 6.73
CA TYR A 16 -9.46 12.02 6.03
C TYR A 16 -10.52 11.18 5.32
N LEU A 17 -10.33 10.87 4.03
CA LEU A 17 -11.27 10.13 3.18
C LEU A 17 -12.01 8.98 3.89
N PHE A 18 -11.26 8.08 4.51
CA PHE A 18 -11.84 6.91 5.17
C PHE A 18 -12.67 7.26 6.41
N SER A 19 -12.40 8.40 7.05
CA SER A 19 -13.20 8.92 8.15
C SER A 19 -14.56 9.44 7.67
N ASP A 20 -14.61 10.08 6.50
CA ASP A 20 -15.86 10.56 5.91
C ASP A 20 -16.75 9.43 5.43
N VAL A 21 -16.16 8.43 4.77
CA VAL A 21 -16.85 7.18 4.43
C VAL A 21 -17.43 6.54 5.70
N ALA A 22 -16.62 6.40 6.78
CA ALA A 22 -17.08 5.80 8.03
C ALA A 22 -18.23 6.58 8.68
N LYS A 23 -18.20 7.92 8.66
CA LYS A 23 -19.28 8.77 9.19
C LYS A 23 -20.59 8.56 8.42
N ARG A 24 -20.56 8.59 7.07
CA ARG A 24 -21.75 8.37 6.24
C ARG A 24 -22.35 6.97 6.45
N VAL A 25 -21.48 5.94 6.48
CA VAL A 25 -21.91 4.56 6.72
C VAL A 25 -22.56 4.41 8.09
N ARG A 26 -21.99 5.04 9.13
CA ARG A 26 -22.56 5.01 10.49
C ARG A 26 -23.92 5.67 10.52
N ALA A 27 -24.06 6.88 9.98
CA ALA A 27 -25.33 7.60 9.93
C ALA A 27 -26.42 6.79 9.20
N TYR A 28 -26.04 6.13 8.08
CA TYR A 28 -26.97 5.25 7.35
C TYR A 28 -27.39 4.03 8.19
N ALA A 29 -26.44 3.37 8.86
CA ALA A 29 -26.71 2.21 9.71
C ALA A 29 -27.62 2.55 10.90
N GLU A 30 -27.44 3.70 11.51
CA GLU A 30 -28.30 4.20 12.60
C GLU A 30 -29.74 4.49 12.12
N ALA A 31 -29.88 5.03 10.90
CA ALA A 31 -31.19 5.30 10.29
C ALA A 31 -31.89 4.04 9.75
N HIS A 32 -31.14 2.98 9.45
CA HIS A 32 -31.63 1.75 8.82
C HIS A 32 -31.07 0.50 9.51
N PRO A 33 -31.41 0.25 10.79
CA PRO A 33 -30.82 -0.83 11.59
C PRO A 33 -31.17 -2.25 11.08
N ASP A 34 -32.18 -2.39 10.25
CA ASP A 34 -32.61 -3.64 9.58
C ASP A 34 -31.80 -3.94 8.31
N LYS A 35 -31.03 -3.01 7.79
CA LYS A 35 -30.26 -3.17 6.54
C LYS A 35 -28.88 -3.73 6.79
N LYS A 36 -28.56 -4.85 6.14
CA LYS A 36 -27.19 -5.42 6.14
C LYS A 36 -26.32 -4.68 5.14
N ILE A 37 -25.32 -3.97 5.63
CA ILE A 37 -24.33 -3.23 4.83
C ILE A 37 -23.16 -4.15 4.48
N LEU A 38 -22.83 -4.23 3.18
CA LEU A 38 -21.71 -5.01 2.64
C LEU A 38 -20.54 -4.05 2.34
N ARG A 39 -19.38 -4.34 2.91
CA ARG A 39 -18.21 -3.44 2.87
C ARG A 39 -17.17 -3.92 1.87
N LEU A 40 -17.10 -3.26 0.71
CA LEU A 40 -16.11 -3.47 -0.33
C LEU A 40 -15.20 -2.24 -0.52
N GLY A 41 -15.07 -1.39 0.50
CA GLY A 41 -14.30 -0.13 0.41
C GLY A 41 -13.03 -0.12 1.24
N ILE A 42 -12.95 -0.94 2.31
CA ILE A 42 -11.81 -0.93 3.23
C ILE A 42 -10.68 -1.79 2.65
N GLY A 43 -9.50 -1.21 2.55
CA GLY A 43 -8.28 -1.92 2.16
C GLY A 43 -7.70 -2.74 3.32
N ASP A 44 -8.53 -3.43 4.09
CA ASP A 44 -8.12 -4.30 5.19
C ASP A 44 -8.42 -5.76 4.87
N VAL A 45 -7.49 -6.64 5.23
CA VAL A 45 -7.66 -8.08 5.05
C VAL A 45 -8.67 -8.63 6.05
N THR A 46 -9.34 -9.71 5.69
CA THR A 46 -10.43 -10.30 6.50
C THR A 46 -10.18 -11.75 6.92
N LEU A 47 -9.22 -12.42 6.29
CA LEU A 47 -8.81 -13.76 6.69
C LEU A 47 -7.91 -13.69 7.93
N PRO A 48 -7.97 -14.68 8.84
CA PRO A 48 -7.13 -14.73 10.04
C PRO A 48 -5.66 -14.92 9.66
N LEU A 49 -4.76 -14.69 10.62
CA LEU A 49 -3.35 -15.05 10.45
C LEU A 49 -3.21 -16.55 10.20
N THR A 50 -2.23 -16.93 9.38
CA THR A 50 -2.02 -18.33 8.99
C THR A 50 -1.52 -19.19 10.15
N PRO A 51 -1.77 -20.51 10.13
CA PRO A 51 -1.34 -21.42 11.21
C PRO A 51 0.16 -21.35 11.50
N THR A 52 1.01 -21.24 10.48
CA THR A 52 2.48 -21.13 10.66
C THR A 52 2.85 -19.86 11.40
N VAL A 53 2.23 -18.72 11.08
CA VAL A 53 2.43 -17.46 11.79
C VAL A 53 2.00 -17.56 13.25
N ILE A 54 0.83 -18.13 13.52
CA ILE A 54 0.30 -18.29 14.90
C ILE A 54 1.21 -19.18 15.73
N ARG A 55 1.69 -20.32 15.20
CA ARG A 55 2.65 -21.19 15.91
C ARG A 55 3.92 -20.43 16.28
N ALA A 56 4.47 -19.63 15.36
CA ALA A 56 5.66 -18.83 15.63
C ALA A 56 5.44 -17.78 16.72
N MET A 57 4.27 -17.11 16.72
CA MET A 57 3.91 -16.16 17.77
C MET A 57 3.82 -16.84 19.15
N HIS A 58 3.19 -18.00 19.25
CA HIS A 58 3.12 -18.77 20.51
C HIS A 58 4.52 -19.14 20.98
N GLY A 59 5.37 -19.73 20.13
CA GLY A 59 6.74 -20.08 20.49
C GLY A 59 7.56 -18.88 20.96
N ALA A 60 7.48 -17.77 20.25
CA ALA A 60 8.17 -16.54 20.62
C ALA A 60 7.65 -15.94 21.95
N THR A 61 6.36 -16.10 22.26
CA THR A 61 5.79 -15.69 23.55
C THR A 61 6.32 -16.57 24.69
N ASP A 62 6.41 -17.88 24.47
CA ASP A 62 6.98 -18.82 25.45
C ASP A 62 8.46 -18.52 25.73
N GLU A 63 9.24 -18.16 24.70
CA GLU A 63 10.62 -17.69 24.84
C GLU A 63 10.71 -16.44 25.74
N MET A 64 9.76 -15.51 25.62
CA MET A 64 9.72 -14.29 26.44
C MET A 64 9.42 -14.57 27.92
N ALA A 65 8.82 -15.72 28.26
CA ALA A 65 8.55 -16.13 29.64
C ALA A 65 9.77 -16.68 30.34
N ASN A 66 10.87 -17.00 29.66
CA ASN A 66 12.06 -17.60 30.22
C ASN A 66 13.23 -16.60 30.29
N ALA A 67 13.84 -16.42 31.44
CA ALA A 67 14.95 -15.50 31.64
C ALA A 67 16.15 -15.76 30.72
N ALA A 68 16.40 -17.00 30.27
CA ALA A 68 17.49 -17.36 29.37
C ALA A 68 17.23 -16.94 27.92
N THR A 69 15.96 -16.82 27.51
CA THR A 69 15.54 -16.52 26.13
C THR A 69 14.80 -15.20 26.01
N PHE A 70 14.54 -14.51 27.13
CA PHE A 70 13.91 -13.19 27.14
C PHE A 70 14.65 -12.20 26.22
N ARG A 71 13.88 -11.41 25.49
CA ARG A 71 14.38 -10.34 24.61
C ARG A 71 13.89 -8.99 25.11
N GLY A 72 14.82 -8.06 25.33
CA GLY A 72 14.53 -6.65 25.60
C GLY A 72 14.20 -5.87 24.33
N TYR A 73 14.69 -4.63 24.25
CA TYR A 73 14.56 -3.84 23.01
C TYR A 73 15.14 -4.60 21.82
N ALA A 74 14.37 -4.64 20.72
CA ALA A 74 14.88 -5.14 19.46
C ALA A 74 15.99 -4.21 18.91
N PRO A 75 16.91 -4.73 18.06
CA PRO A 75 17.75 -3.86 17.26
C PRO A 75 16.88 -2.89 16.44
N GLU A 76 17.26 -1.62 16.34
CA GLU A 76 16.48 -0.57 15.68
C GLU A 76 16.23 -0.87 14.18
N TYR A 77 17.10 -1.68 13.57
CA TYR A 77 16.98 -2.10 12.17
C TYR A 77 16.30 -3.45 11.99
N GLY A 78 15.91 -4.10 13.08
CA GLY A 78 15.36 -5.45 13.11
C GLY A 78 16.41 -6.53 13.37
N TYR A 79 15.93 -7.71 13.76
CA TYR A 79 16.79 -8.88 13.97
C TYR A 79 17.31 -9.43 12.63
N ASP A 80 18.56 -9.93 12.64
CA ASP A 80 19.21 -10.48 11.46
C ASP A 80 18.42 -11.64 10.84
N PHE A 81 17.80 -12.51 11.66
CA PHE A 81 16.99 -13.62 11.16
C PHE A 81 15.86 -13.15 10.21
N LEU A 82 15.24 -12.01 10.51
CA LEU A 82 14.16 -11.47 9.68
C LEU A 82 14.71 -10.70 8.47
N ARG A 83 15.78 -9.93 8.64
CA ARG A 83 16.45 -9.23 7.53
C ARG A 83 16.95 -10.21 6.47
N GLU A 84 17.53 -11.33 6.90
CA GLU A 84 17.93 -12.44 6.02
C GLU A 84 16.70 -13.12 5.37
N ALA A 85 15.59 -13.31 6.10
CA ALA A 85 14.37 -13.87 5.55
C ALA A 85 13.79 -12.97 4.45
N VAL A 86 13.82 -11.65 4.64
CA VAL A 86 13.43 -10.67 3.61
C VAL A 86 14.36 -10.80 2.39
N ALA A 87 15.68 -10.86 2.56
CA ALA A 87 16.60 -11.03 1.43
C ALA A 87 16.34 -12.33 0.65
N ARG A 88 16.07 -13.45 1.35
CA ARG A 88 15.65 -14.72 0.72
C ARG A 88 14.31 -14.57 -0.05
N HIS A 89 13.36 -13.83 0.51
CA HIS A 89 12.10 -13.56 -0.18
C HIS A 89 12.31 -12.84 -1.51
N TYR A 90 13.15 -11.80 -1.54
CA TYR A 90 13.51 -11.12 -2.78
C TYR A 90 14.27 -12.03 -3.77
N ALA A 91 15.14 -12.87 -3.27
CA ALA A 91 15.86 -13.84 -4.11
C ALA A 91 14.90 -14.83 -4.81
N SER A 92 13.75 -15.15 -4.20
CA SER A 92 12.74 -16.06 -4.78
C SER A 92 12.10 -15.53 -6.07
N PHE A 93 12.18 -14.22 -6.34
CA PHE A 93 11.75 -13.60 -7.59
C PHE A 93 12.88 -12.86 -8.33
N GLY A 94 14.13 -13.32 -8.09
CA GLY A 94 15.30 -12.95 -8.91
C GLY A 94 15.99 -11.64 -8.51
N VAL A 95 15.66 -11.06 -7.36
CA VAL A 95 16.29 -9.84 -6.83
C VAL A 95 17.25 -10.19 -5.70
N SER A 96 18.53 -9.80 -5.82
CA SER A 96 19.53 -9.99 -4.78
C SER A 96 19.62 -8.76 -3.89
N LEU A 97 19.37 -8.93 -2.58
CA LEU A 97 19.53 -7.89 -1.58
C LEU A 97 20.61 -8.24 -0.56
N ASP A 98 21.38 -7.24 -0.12
CA ASP A 98 22.16 -7.34 1.10
C ASP A 98 21.20 -7.21 2.31
N PRO A 99 21.15 -8.19 3.25
CA PRO A 99 20.39 -8.04 4.48
C PRO A 99 20.73 -6.73 5.25
N GLY A 100 21.96 -6.22 5.08
CA GLY A 100 22.41 -4.94 5.63
C GLY A 100 21.64 -3.72 5.11
N ASP A 101 20.99 -3.83 3.96
CA ASP A 101 20.17 -2.76 3.37
C ASP A 101 18.70 -2.81 3.81
N VAL A 102 18.29 -3.84 4.57
CA VAL A 102 16.90 -4.07 5.03
C VAL A 102 16.69 -3.49 6.42
N PHE A 103 15.67 -2.66 6.59
CA PHE A 103 15.26 -2.03 7.85
C PHE A 103 13.83 -2.44 8.18
N ILE A 104 13.67 -3.23 9.25
CA ILE A 104 12.36 -3.73 9.69
C ILE A 104 11.58 -2.61 10.39
N SER A 105 10.30 -2.50 10.06
CA SER A 105 9.40 -1.47 10.58
C SER A 105 7.99 -2.01 10.91
N ASP A 106 7.14 -1.14 11.42
CA ASP A 106 5.73 -1.43 11.70
C ASP A 106 4.81 -1.31 10.46
N GLY A 107 5.39 -1.19 9.27
CA GLY A 107 4.69 -1.20 7.99
C GLY A 107 5.01 0.00 7.09
N ALA A 108 4.78 -0.18 5.80
CA ALA A 108 5.15 0.80 4.75
C ALA A 108 4.58 2.21 4.99
N LYS A 109 3.38 2.34 5.58
CA LYS A 109 2.76 3.65 5.81
C LYS A 109 3.60 4.56 6.70
N SER A 110 4.08 4.05 7.83
CA SER A 110 4.91 4.81 8.76
C SER A 110 6.28 5.13 8.15
N ASP A 111 6.89 4.17 7.45
CA ASP A 111 8.18 4.40 6.80
C ASP A 111 8.08 5.47 5.71
N LEU A 112 7.09 5.38 4.81
CA LEU A 112 6.86 6.39 3.77
C LEU A 112 6.64 7.79 4.36
N GLY A 113 5.89 7.89 5.46
CA GLY A 113 5.68 9.14 6.17
C GLY A 113 6.92 9.65 6.91
N ASN A 114 7.74 8.74 7.41
CA ASN A 114 8.94 9.04 8.18
C ASN A 114 10.17 9.34 7.29
N PHE A 115 10.24 8.74 6.12
CA PHE A 115 11.38 8.89 5.20
C PHE A 115 11.56 10.34 4.73
N VAL A 116 10.47 11.09 4.70
CA VAL A 116 10.50 12.52 4.36
C VAL A 116 11.33 13.37 5.35
N ASP A 117 11.58 12.88 6.58
CA ASP A 117 12.42 13.56 7.56
C ASP A 117 13.87 13.76 7.09
N LEU A 118 14.34 12.93 6.13
CA LEU A 118 15.72 12.97 5.63
C LEU A 118 16.01 14.14 4.70
N PHE A 119 14.99 14.78 4.16
CA PHE A 119 15.13 15.77 3.10
C PHE A 119 14.68 17.15 3.58
N ALA A 120 15.40 18.17 3.14
CA ALA A 120 15.00 19.56 3.25
C ALA A 120 13.78 19.86 2.36
N ASP A 121 13.56 21.13 2.05
CA ASP A 121 12.51 21.54 1.11
C ASP A 121 12.93 21.16 -0.33
N VAL A 122 12.39 20.03 -0.79
CA VAL A 122 12.60 19.51 -2.14
C VAL A 122 11.24 19.26 -2.80
N PRO A 123 11.11 19.44 -4.12
CA PRO A 123 9.88 19.11 -4.85
C PRO A 123 9.54 17.62 -4.71
N VAL A 124 8.25 17.34 -4.61
CA VAL A 124 7.72 15.98 -4.51
C VAL A 124 6.81 15.73 -5.69
N LEU A 125 7.07 14.67 -6.45
CA LEU A 125 6.26 14.23 -7.58
C LEU A 125 5.42 13.03 -7.18
N VAL A 126 4.11 13.12 -7.40
CA VAL A 126 3.14 12.09 -7.03
C VAL A 126 2.21 11.82 -8.20
N PRO A 127 1.97 10.57 -8.60
CA PRO A 127 0.87 10.23 -9.51
C PRO A 127 -0.49 10.63 -8.90
N ASP A 128 -1.44 11.03 -9.73
CA ASP A 128 -2.82 11.31 -9.32
C ASP A 128 -3.77 10.48 -10.21
N PRO A 129 -4.61 9.58 -9.70
CA PRO A 129 -4.95 9.34 -8.30
C PRO A 129 -3.91 8.47 -7.55
N VAL A 130 -3.83 8.67 -6.24
CA VAL A 130 -2.81 8.02 -5.41
C VAL A 130 -3.28 7.81 -3.96
N TYR A 131 -2.56 6.98 -3.21
CA TYR A 131 -2.77 6.82 -1.77
C TYR A 131 -2.47 8.13 -1.03
N PRO A 132 -3.44 8.72 -0.28
CA PRO A 132 -3.33 10.07 0.27
C PRO A 132 -2.12 10.32 1.18
N VAL A 133 -1.56 9.28 1.78
CA VAL A 133 -0.43 9.39 2.71
C VAL A 133 0.79 10.05 2.08
N TYR A 134 1.05 9.82 0.80
CA TYR A 134 2.21 10.44 0.12
C TYR A 134 2.05 11.96 0.01
N VAL A 135 0.85 12.42 -0.22
CA VAL A 135 0.52 13.84 -0.28
C VAL A 135 0.52 14.45 1.12
N ASP A 136 -0.25 13.87 2.03
CA ASP A 136 -0.48 14.44 3.37
C ASP A 136 0.81 14.55 4.18
N SER A 137 1.67 13.51 4.17
CA SER A 137 2.95 13.52 4.90
C SER A 137 3.89 14.63 4.40
N ASN A 138 3.93 14.87 3.10
CA ASN A 138 4.75 15.92 2.51
C ASN A 138 4.16 17.32 2.74
N LEU A 139 2.83 17.47 2.69
CA LEU A 139 2.18 18.73 3.07
C LEU A 139 2.42 19.08 4.53
N MET A 140 2.36 18.10 5.48
CA MET A 140 2.71 18.29 6.88
C MET A 140 4.16 18.79 7.06
N ALA A 141 5.07 18.28 6.21
CA ALA A 141 6.47 18.70 6.19
C ALA A 141 6.71 20.06 5.49
N GLY A 142 5.66 20.67 4.91
CA GLY A 142 5.73 21.98 4.24
C GLY A 142 6.12 21.94 2.77
N ARG A 143 6.27 20.75 2.17
CA ARG A 143 6.74 20.60 0.78
C ARG A 143 5.70 20.95 -0.25
N THR A 144 6.16 21.25 -1.45
CA THR A 144 5.33 21.44 -2.65
C THR A 144 5.15 20.12 -3.36
N ILE A 145 3.91 19.85 -3.77
CA ILE A 145 3.55 18.62 -4.50
C ILE A 145 3.33 18.98 -5.98
N GLU A 146 4.04 18.28 -6.85
CA GLU A 146 3.78 18.22 -8.28
C GLU A 146 3.00 16.93 -8.58
N TYR A 147 2.02 17.00 -9.48
CA TYR A 147 1.22 15.85 -9.85
C TYR A 147 1.49 15.46 -11.30
N VAL A 148 1.56 14.14 -11.52
CA VAL A 148 1.52 13.57 -12.87
C VAL A 148 0.23 12.75 -13.00
N GLU A 149 -0.58 13.11 -14.02
CA GLU A 149 -1.93 12.57 -14.13
C GLU A 149 -1.94 11.15 -14.69
N GLY A 150 -2.52 10.22 -13.90
CA GLY A 150 -2.96 8.91 -14.35
C GLY A 150 -4.44 8.96 -14.77
N ASN A 151 -4.76 8.46 -15.95
CA ASN A 151 -6.11 8.43 -16.48
C ASN A 151 -6.38 7.16 -17.29
N GLY A 152 -7.57 7.03 -17.86
CA GLY A 152 -7.93 5.85 -18.65
C GLY A 152 -7.12 5.65 -19.92
N GLU A 153 -6.53 6.71 -20.49
CA GLU A 153 -5.73 6.64 -21.71
C GLU A 153 -4.33 6.07 -21.47
N ASN A 154 -3.73 6.41 -20.32
CA ASN A 154 -2.43 5.86 -19.91
C ASN A 154 -2.54 4.68 -18.93
N GLY A 155 -3.74 4.12 -18.76
CA GLY A 155 -3.99 2.99 -17.86
C GLY A 155 -3.73 3.30 -16.38
N PHE A 156 -3.75 4.56 -15.97
CA PHE A 156 -3.37 5.06 -14.63
C PHE A 156 -1.91 4.79 -14.28
N LEU A 157 -1.04 4.68 -15.27
CA LEU A 157 0.40 4.47 -15.15
C LEU A 157 1.15 5.59 -15.88
N PRO A 158 1.13 6.82 -15.35
CA PRO A 158 1.81 7.93 -15.98
C PRO A 158 3.32 7.68 -16.06
N LEU A 159 3.95 8.18 -17.11
CA LEU A 159 5.38 8.14 -17.37
C LEU A 159 6.00 9.55 -17.20
N PRO A 160 7.32 9.67 -17.02
CA PRO A 160 7.98 10.96 -16.75
C PRO A 160 8.06 11.88 -17.99
N THR A 161 7.22 11.66 -19.00
CA THR A 161 7.23 12.40 -20.26
C THR A 161 6.86 13.88 -20.06
N GLY A 162 7.68 14.78 -20.57
CA GLY A 162 7.43 16.23 -20.48
C GLY A 162 7.77 16.86 -19.12
N LEU A 163 8.27 16.09 -18.18
CA LEU A 163 8.75 16.63 -16.89
C LEU A 163 10.09 17.35 -17.07
N SER A 164 10.30 18.42 -16.29
CA SER A 164 11.59 19.11 -16.24
C SER A 164 12.67 18.28 -15.54
N ASP A 165 13.94 18.58 -15.83
CA ASP A 165 15.10 17.86 -15.27
C ASP A 165 15.47 18.31 -13.83
N LEU A 166 14.50 18.76 -13.05
CA LEU A 166 14.73 19.11 -11.64
C LEU A 166 14.74 17.85 -10.77
N PRO A 167 15.67 17.75 -9.79
CA PRO A 167 15.68 16.66 -8.84
C PRO A 167 14.44 16.70 -7.92
N ARG A 168 13.85 15.53 -7.65
CA ARG A 168 12.59 15.35 -6.88
C ARG A 168 12.60 14.10 -6.03
N LEU A 169 11.74 14.07 -5.02
CA LEU A 169 11.25 12.82 -4.45
C LEU A 169 10.07 12.33 -5.31
N ILE A 170 10.16 11.13 -5.86
CA ILE A 170 9.16 10.57 -6.78
C ILE A 170 8.48 9.38 -6.11
N TYR A 171 7.18 9.47 -5.85
CA TYR A 171 6.42 8.35 -5.31
C TYR A 171 5.89 7.48 -6.44
N ILE A 172 6.12 6.17 -6.35
CA ILE A 172 5.56 5.16 -7.26
C ILE A 172 5.00 4.03 -6.41
N CYS A 173 3.74 3.66 -6.64
CA CYS A 173 3.11 2.49 -6.02
C CYS A 173 2.77 1.47 -7.10
N SER A 174 3.30 0.26 -7.00
CA SER A 174 3.03 -0.80 -7.97
C SER A 174 3.03 -2.17 -7.29
N PRO A 175 1.88 -2.87 -7.29
CA PRO A 175 0.54 -2.48 -7.76
C PRO A 175 -0.02 -1.24 -7.07
N ASN A 176 -0.69 -0.35 -7.83
CA ASN A 176 -1.12 0.95 -7.32
C ASN A 176 -2.40 0.85 -6.47
N ASN A 177 -2.43 1.59 -5.40
CA ASN A 177 -3.63 1.94 -4.66
C ASN A 177 -3.97 3.43 -4.97
N PRO A 178 -5.10 3.73 -5.63
CA PRO A 178 -6.35 2.95 -5.69
C PRO A 178 -6.59 2.13 -6.97
N THR A 179 -5.82 2.31 -8.04
CA THR A 179 -6.19 1.92 -9.40
C THR A 179 -6.01 0.44 -9.69
N GLY A 180 -5.21 -0.26 -8.88
CA GLY A 180 -4.84 -1.65 -9.12
C GLY A 180 -3.94 -1.85 -10.33
N ALA A 181 -3.52 -0.79 -10.99
CA ALA A 181 -2.62 -0.83 -12.14
C ALA A 181 -1.19 -1.22 -11.73
N VAL A 182 -0.46 -1.89 -12.61
CA VAL A 182 0.89 -2.40 -12.36
C VAL A 182 1.83 -1.96 -13.47
N TYR A 183 2.95 -1.34 -13.11
CA TYR A 183 3.97 -0.97 -14.07
C TYR A 183 4.67 -2.20 -14.66
N SER A 184 4.85 -2.19 -15.98
CA SER A 184 5.75 -3.12 -16.65
C SER A 184 7.23 -2.80 -16.34
N ALA A 185 8.12 -3.74 -16.64
CA ALA A 185 9.56 -3.50 -16.52
C ALA A 185 10.01 -2.29 -17.36
N ALA A 186 9.47 -2.12 -18.55
CA ALA A 186 9.78 -0.97 -19.41
C ALA A 186 9.31 0.35 -18.78
N GLY A 187 8.09 0.40 -18.23
CA GLY A 187 7.60 1.62 -17.58
C GLY A 187 8.38 1.99 -16.31
N LEU A 188 8.82 1.00 -15.53
CA LEU A 188 9.71 1.26 -14.40
C LEU A 188 11.11 1.72 -14.85
N ALA A 189 11.63 1.17 -15.96
CA ALA A 189 12.92 1.59 -16.52
C ALA A 189 12.91 3.07 -16.93
N GLU A 190 11.82 3.57 -17.52
CA GLU A 190 11.69 4.99 -17.84
C GLU A 190 11.77 5.89 -16.59
N TRP A 191 11.16 5.46 -15.48
CA TRP A 191 11.26 6.17 -14.20
C TRP A 191 12.65 6.10 -13.59
N VAL A 192 13.32 4.95 -13.66
CA VAL A 192 14.70 4.78 -13.17
C VAL A 192 15.66 5.64 -13.99
N ASP A 193 15.56 5.62 -15.33
CA ASP A 193 16.39 6.46 -16.22
C ASP A 193 16.16 7.94 -15.95
N PHE A 194 14.90 8.36 -15.77
CA PHE A 194 14.55 9.73 -15.39
C PHE A 194 15.19 10.11 -14.04
N ALA A 195 15.07 9.27 -13.02
CA ALA A 195 15.62 9.55 -11.70
C ALA A 195 17.14 9.64 -11.71
N LEU A 196 17.83 8.72 -12.40
CA LEU A 196 19.28 8.75 -12.57
C LEU A 196 19.75 10.03 -13.27
N ARG A 197 19.08 10.40 -14.36
CA ARG A 197 19.43 11.58 -15.18
C ARG A 197 19.22 12.90 -14.42
N THR A 198 18.18 12.98 -13.61
CA THR A 198 17.81 14.23 -12.88
C THR A 198 18.38 14.31 -11.47
N GLY A 199 19.00 13.24 -10.95
CA GLY A 199 19.39 13.15 -9.54
C GLY A 199 18.21 13.06 -8.57
N SER A 200 17.07 12.54 -9.04
CA SER A 200 15.87 12.31 -8.23
C SER A 200 15.97 11.00 -7.44
N LEU A 201 15.12 10.85 -6.41
CA LEU A 201 14.99 9.62 -5.65
C LEU A 201 13.58 9.06 -5.78
N ILE A 202 13.46 7.81 -6.18
CA ILE A 202 12.20 7.08 -6.23
C ILE A 202 11.90 6.49 -4.85
N LEU A 203 10.71 6.75 -4.33
CA LEU A 203 10.12 6.13 -3.15
C LEU A 203 9.07 5.12 -3.64
N TYR A 204 9.47 3.86 -3.73
CA TYR A 204 8.71 2.79 -4.36
C TYR A 204 7.92 2.00 -3.32
N ASP A 205 6.58 2.05 -3.36
CA ASP A 205 5.69 1.30 -2.48
C ASP A 205 5.26 -0.01 -3.16
N SER A 206 5.75 -1.14 -2.64
CA SER A 206 5.49 -2.49 -3.11
C SER A 206 4.56 -3.30 -2.20
N ALA A 207 3.74 -2.65 -1.38
CA ALA A 207 2.89 -3.30 -0.38
C ALA A 207 1.92 -4.37 -0.94
N TYR A 208 1.72 -4.42 -2.25
CA TYR A 208 0.86 -5.39 -2.95
C TYR A 208 1.64 -6.33 -3.88
N GLU A 209 2.96 -6.39 -3.78
CA GLU A 209 3.84 -7.14 -4.69
C GLU A 209 3.42 -8.61 -4.85
N ALA A 210 2.96 -9.25 -3.75
CA ALA A 210 2.56 -10.65 -3.75
C ALA A 210 1.28 -10.93 -4.58
N PHE A 211 0.51 -9.90 -4.94
CA PHE A 211 -0.66 -10.04 -5.83
C PHE A 211 -0.29 -10.09 -7.31
N ILE A 212 0.93 -9.71 -7.69
CA ILE A 212 1.37 -9.68 -9.10
C ILE A 212 1.32 -11.10 -9.67
N ALA A 213 0.66 -11.26 -10.83
CA ALA A 213 0.43 -12.54 -11.49
C ALA A 213 0.71 -12.54 -12.99
N ASP A 214 1.04 -11.39 -13.56
CA ASP A 214 1.21 -11.17 -15.01
C ASP A 214 2.68 -11.12 -15.44
N GLY A 215 3.62 -11.43 -14.52
CA GLY A 215 5.05 -11.36 -14.79
C GLY A 215 5.65 -9.96 -14.67
N SER A 216 4.87 -8.97 -14.26
CA SER A 216 5.38 -7.63 -13.94
C SER A 216 6.37 -7.69 -12.76
N PRO A 217 7.32 -6.73 -12.67
CA PRO A 217 8.29 -6.69 -11.58
C PRO A 217 7.62 -6.60 -10.20
N ARG A 218 8.03 -7.47 -9.27
CA ARG A 218 7.60 -7.45 -7.87
C ARG A 218 8.38 -6.46 -7.02
N SER A 219 9.53 -6.01 -7.52
CA SER A 219 10.41 -5.03 -6.89
C SER A 219 10.97 -4.10 -7.95
N ILE A 220 11.24 -2.84 -7.56
CA ILE A 220 11.93 -1.88 -8.43
C ILE A 220 13.36 -2.35 -8.75
N TYR A 221 13.98 -3.11 -7.86
CA TYR A 221 15.34 -3.63 -8.04
C TYR A 221 15.46 -4.75 -9.09
N ALA A 222 14.35 -5.18 -9.68
CA ALA A 222 14.37 -5.96 -10.91
C ALA A 222 14.76 -5.11 -12.15
N VAL A 223 14.77 -3.77 -12.01
CA VAL A 223 15.19 -2.84 -13.06
C VAL A 223 16.65 -2.43 -12.81
N PRO A 224 17.56 -2.65 -13.78
CA PRO A 224 18.97 -2.26 -13.64
C PRO A 224 19.12 -0.77 -13.30
N GLY A 225 20.00 -0.46 -12.35
CA GLY A 225 20.29 0.92 -11.91
C GLY A 225 19.36 1.45 -10.82
N ALA A 226 18.27 0.76 -10.51
CA ALA A 226 17.33 1.20 -9.49
C ALA A 226 17.98 1.32 -8.10
N GLU A 227 18.98 0.50 -7.80
CA GLU A 227 19.73 0.56 -6.54
C GLU A 227 20.49 1.89 -6.34
N MET A 228 20.71 2.64 -7.41
CA MET A 228 21.38 3.95 -7.40
C MET A 228 20.42 5.12 -7.18
N CYS A 229 19.10 4.89 -7.31
CA CYS A 229 18.12 5.99 -7.30
C CYS A 229 16.75 5.62 -6.68
N ALA A 230 16.62 4.47 -6.04
CA ALA A 230 15.34 4.06 -5.44
C ALA A 230 15.48 3.48 -4.03
N VAL A 231 14.49 3.79 -3.19
CA VAL A 231 14.22 3.14 -1.90
C VAL A 231 12.89 2.41 -2.02
N GLU A 232 12.85 1.16 -1.58
CA GLU A 232 11.63 0.35 -1.64
C GLU A 232 11.02 0.16 -0.25
N PHE A 233 9.69 0.29 -0.17
CA PHE A 233 8.89 0.09 1.03
C PHE A 233 7.93 -1.07 0.80
N CYS A 234 8.00 -2.08 1.65
CA CYS A 234 7.14 -3.26 1.57
C CYS A 234 6.46 -3.56 2.90
N SER A 235 5.41 -4.38 2.88
CA SER A 235 4.63 -4.67 4.08
C SER A 235 4.00 -6.05 4.03
N LEU A 236 4.03 -6.76 5.16
CA LEU A 236 3.27 -8.00 5.35
C LEU A 236 1.77 -7.76 5.60
N SER A 237 1.34 -6.50 5.67
CA SER A 237 -0.08 -6.17 5.93
C SER A 237 -1.03 -6.86 4.96
N LYS A 238 -0.66 -6.94 3.66
CA LYS A 238 -1.53 -7.50 2.62
C LYS A 238 -1.15 -8.92 2.22
N THR A 239 0.14 -9.25 2.34
CA THR A 239 0.67 -10.57 1.99
C THR A 239 0.33 -11.60 3.05
N ALA A 240 0.52 -11.28 4.35
CA ALA A 240 0.41 -12.22 5.46
C ALA A 240 -0.65 -11.82 6.52
N GLY A 241 -1.49 -10.82 6.24
CA GLY A 241 -2.55 -10.43 7.18
C GLY A 241 -2.08 -9.55 8.34
N PHE A 242 -0.91 -8.95 8.29
CA PHE A 242 -0.31 -8.17 9.38
C PHE A 242 -0.88 -6.75 9.52
N THR A 243 -2.13 -6.53 9.19
CA THR A 243 -2.79 -5.23 9.35
C THR A 243 -2.93 -4.81 10.81
N GLY A 244 -3.16 -5.76 11.72
CA GLY A 244 -3.22 -5.54 13.17
C GLY A 244 -1.90 -5.83 13.90
N THR A 245 -1.09 -6.75 13.39
CA THR A 245 0.18 -7.21 14.00
C THR A 245 1.33 -6.24 13.75
N ARG A 246 1.31 -5.56 12.62
CA ARG A 246 2.24 -4.51 12.19
C ARG A 246 3.67 -4.98 11.92
N CYS A 247 3.97 -5.34 10.67
CA CYS A 247 5.34 -5.55 10.20
C CYS A 247 5.48 -5.20 8.71
N GLY A 248 6.60 -4.57 8.37
CA GLY A 248 7.04 -4.25 7.03
C GLY A 248 8.53 -3.99 7.03
N TRP A 249 9.05 -3.49 5.93
CA TRP A 249 10.45 -3.12 5.82
C TRP A 249 10.67 -2.05 4.77
N THR A 250 11.78 -1.34 4.94
CA THR A 250 12.35 -0.45 3.94
C THR A 250 13.67 -1.02 3.47
N VAL A 251 13.91 -1.04 2.16
CA VAL A 251 15.20 -1.39 1.56
C VAL A 251 15.89 -0.10 1.14
N VAL A 252 17.06 0.19 1.74
CA VAL A 252 17.87 1.36 1.43
C VAL A 252 19.24 0.89 0.99
N PRO A 253 19.50 0.76 -0.33
CA PRO A 253 20.78 0.30 -0.84
C PRO A 253 21.95 1.17 -0.39
N ALA A 254 23.08 0.52 -0.09
CA ALA A 254 24.33 1.23 0.23
C ALA A 254 24.79 2.14 -0.92
N ALA A 255 24.41 1.86 -2.14
CA ALA A 255 24.67 2.65 -3.34
C ALA A 255 24.08 4.06 -3.29
N LEU A 256 23.03 4.30 -2.46
CA LEU A 256 22.45 5.63 -2.23
C LEU A 256 23.31 6.57 -1.35
N GLY A 257 24.52 6.14 -0.99
CA GLY A 257 25.49 6.98 -0.30
C GLY A 257 24.97 7.51 1.05
N SER A 258 24.83 8.82 1.18
CA SER A 258 24.45 9.47 2.45
C SER A 258 23.03 9.17 2.91
N VAL A 259 22.14 8.70 2.04
CA VAL A 259 20.73 8.40 2.38
C VAL A 259 20.65 7.29 3.42
N LYS A 260 21.41 6.21 3.24
CA LYS A 260 21.40 5.06 4.14
C LYS A 260 21.82 5.42 5.56
N PRO A 261 23.01 6.02 5.83
CA PRO A 261 23.41 6.39 7.19
C PRO A 261 22.49 7.44 7.83
N MET A 262 21.84 8.30 7.04
CA MET A 262 20.81 9.21 7.56
C MET A 262 19.57 8.47 8.02
N TRP A 263 19.11 7.47 7.25
CA TRP A 263 17.98 6.62 7.63
C TRP A 263 18.31 5.80 8.88
N GLU A 264 19.50 5.19 8.95
CA GLU A 264 20.03 4.52 10.14
C GLU A 264 19.95 5.43 11.38
N ARG A 265 20.48 6.64 11.26
CA ARG A 265 20.47 7.60 12.36
C ARG A 265 19.05 8.02 12.76
N ARG A 266 18.16 8.19 11.79
CA ARG A 266 16.75 8.51 12.04
C ARG A 266 16.07 7.37 12.80
N GLN A 267 16.23 6.12 12.36
CA GLN A 267 15.67 4.95 13.02
C GLN A 267 16.19 4.80 14.45
N ALA A 268 17.48 4.84 14.66
CA ALA A 268 18.08 4.80 16.00
C ALA A 268 17.63 5.95 16.94
N THR A 269 17.11 7.06 16.39
CA THR A 269 16.66 8.21 17.19
C THR A 269 15.17 8.17 17.51
N LYS A 270 14.34 7.67 16.60
CA LYS A 270 12.87 7.80 16.68
C LYS A 270 12.13 6.45 16.73
N PHE A 271 12.83 5.32 16.73
CA PHE A 271 12.22 4.00 16.65
C PHE A 271 12.99 2.98 17.50
N ASN A 272 12.29 2.14 18.25
CA ASN A 272 12.88 1.10 19.12
C ASN A 272 12.71 -0.32 18.56
N GLY A 273 12.44 -0.44 17.25
CA GLY A 273 12.23 -1.72 16.59
C GLY A 273 10.82 -2.30 16.74
N VAL A 274 10.50 -3.26 15.90
CA VAL A 274 9.27 -4.05 15.96
C VAL A 274 9.40 -5.09 17.08
N PRO A 275 8.33 -5.40 17.84
CA PRO A 275 8.38 -6.41 18.91
C PRO A 275 8.92 -7.76 18.43
N TYR A 276 9.71 -8.43 19.28
CA TYR A 276 10.33 -9.73 18.98
C TYR A 276 9.32 -10.77 18.47
N VAL A 277 8.17 -10.91 19.17
CA VAL A 277 7.10 -11.85 18.80
C VAL A 277 6.59 -11.59 17.38
N VAL A 278 6.46 -10.33 17.00
CA VAL A 278 6.02 -9.94 15.65
C VAL A 278 7.08 -10.25 14.59
N GLN A 279 8.36 -10.02 14.91
CA GLN A 279 9.44 -10.34 13.96
C GLN A 279 9.60 -11.85 13.74
N ARG A 280 9.40 -12.69 14.78
CA ARG A 280 9.36 -14.16 14.62
C ARG A 280 8.16 -14.61 13.79
N ALA A 281 7.01 -13.98 13.98
CA ALA A 281 5.83 -14.21 13.16
C ALA A 281 6.08 -13.82 11.68
N ALA A 282 6.77 -12.71 11.45
CA ALA A 282 7.12 -12.23 10.11
C ALA A 282 8.13 -13.16 9.40
N GLU A 283 9.15 -13.64 10.13
CA GLU A 283 10.08 -14.65 9.62
C GLU A 283 9.34 -15.92 9.21
N ALA A 284 8.40 -16.40 10.06
CA ALA A 284 7.60 -17.58 9.75
C ALA A 284 6.69 -17.38 8.54
N ALA A 285 6.12 -16.19 8.36
CA ALA A 285 5.32 -15.85 7.17
C ALA A 285 6.15 -15.90 5.88
N LEU A 286 7.44 -15.53 5.95
CA LEU A 286 8.39 -15.55 4.82
C LEU A 286 9.08 -16.90 4.61
N SER A 287 8.82 -17.92 5.46
CA SER A 287 9.26 -19.28 5.20
C SER A 287 8.49 -19.92 4.04
N ASP A 288 9.01 -21.02 3.48
CA ASP A 288 8.33 -21.73 2.37
C ASP A 288 6.91 -22.17 2.77
N GLU A 289 6.73 -22.72 3.98
CA GLU A 289 5.41 -23.11 4.52
C GLU A 289 4.50 -21.89 4.74
N GLY A 290 5.00 -20.85 5.39
CA GLY A 290 4.24 -19.64 5.66
C GLY A 290 3.84 -18.90 4.40
N MET A 291 4.75 -18.78 3.43
CA MET A 291 4.46 -18.14 2.14
C MET A 291 3.41 -18.95 1.35
N LYS A 292 3.47 -20.29 1.38
CA LYS A 292 2.42 -21.12 0.75
C LYS A 292 1.05 -20.82 1.34
N GLU A 293 0.91 -20.77 2.67
CA GLU A 293 -0.34 -20.42 3.35
C GLU A 293 -0.79 -18.98 3.00
N CYS A 294 0.13 -18.02 2.94
CA CYS A 294 -0.17 -16.65 2.52
C CYS A 294 -0.67 -16.57 1.08
N MET A 295 -0.07 -17.34 0.16
CA MET A 295 -0.51 -17.38 -1.25
C MET A 295 -1.90 -18.01 -1.42
N GLU A 296 -2.32 -18.94 -0.54
CA GLU A 296 -3.70 -19.43 -0.51
C GLU A 296 -4.70 -18.32 -0.14
N HIS A 297 -4.36 -17.45 0.81
CA HIS A 297 -5.15 -16.27 1.15
C HIS A 297 -5.21 -15.26 -0.01
N ILE A 298 -4.09 -15.03 -0.69
CA ILE A 298 -4.05 -14.16 -1.87
C ILE A 298 -4.92 -14.72 -2.99
N ALA A 299 -4.86 -16.03 -3.24
CA ALA A 299 -5.72 -16.69 -4.22
C ALA A 299 -7.20 -16.52 -3.89
N TYR A 300 -7.57 -16.65 -2.62
CA TYR A 300 -8.93 -16.39 -2.15
C TYR A 300 -9.41 -14.96 -2.49
N TYR A 301 -8.57 -13.95 -2.25
CA TYR A 301 -8.91 -12.56 -2.59
C TYR A 301 -8.94 -12.31 -4.10
N LYS A 302 -8.06 -12.95 -4.87
CA LYS A 302 -8.09 -12.89 -6.34
C LYS A 302 -9.36 -13.46 -6.94
N GLU A 303 -9.89 -14.54 -6.37
CA GLU A 303 -11.18 -15.08 -6.77
C GLU A 303 -12.33 -14.10 -6.46
N ASN A 304 -12.29 -13.39 -5.32
CA ASN A 304 -13.24 -12.32 -5.03
C ASN A 304 -13.14 -11.19 -6.05
N ALA A 305 -11.91 -10.77 -6.40
CA ALA A 305 -11.69 -9.77 -7.43
C ALA A 305 -12.28 -10.19 -8.78
N SER A 306 -12.11 -11.47 -9.15
CA SER A 306 -12.66 -12.03 -10.39
C SER A 306 -14.19 -12.00 -10.43
N LEU A 307 -14.88 -12.23 -9.31
CA LEU A 307 -16.33 -12.09 -9.21
C LEU A 307 -16.80 -10.65 -9.48
N ILE A 308 -16.12 -9.68 -8.88
CA ILE A 308 -16.43 -8.26 -9.08
C ILE A 308 -16.11 -7.85 -10.53
N ALA A 309 -14.93 -8.22 -11.04
CA ALA A 309 -14.51 -7.93 -12.41
C ALA A 309 -15.49 -8.52 -13.46
N GLY A 310 -15.98 -9.75 -13.23
CA GLY A 310 -16.99 -10.40 -14.07
C GLY A 310 -18.30 -9.62 -14.14
N LEU A 311 -18.76 -9.07 -13.01
CA LEU A 311 -19.93 -8.19 -12.98
C LEU A 311 -19.68 -6.90 -13.77
N LEU A 312 -18.57 -6.20 -13.52
CA LEU A 312 -18.27 -4.94 -14.20
C LEU A 312 -18.18 -5.13 -15.72
N SER A 313 -17.52 -6.21 -16.16
CA SER A 313 -17.43 -6.59 -17.57
C SER A 313 -18.83 -6.90 -18.17
N LYS A 314 -19.69 -7.65 -17.48
CA LYS A 314 -21.06 -7.94 -17.89
C LYS A 314 -21.88 -6.66 -18.08
N LYS A 315 -21.65 -5.66 -17.22
CA LYS A 315 -22.36 -4.36 -17.28
C LYS A 315 -21.71 -3.36 -18.23
N GLY A 316 -20.60 -3.71 -18.90
CA GLY A 316 -19.87 -2.80 -19.80
C GLY A 316 -19.24 -1.61 -19.07
N ILE A 317 -18.96 -1.73 -17.78
CA ILE A 317 -18.33 -0.70 -16.98
C ILE A 317 -16.82 -0.80 -17.14
N ALA A 318 -16.17 0.29 -17.58
CA ALA A 318 -14.72 0.35 -17.68
C ALA A 318 -14.07 0.33 -16.29
N PHE A 319 -13.04 -0.50 -16.13
CA PHE A 319 -12.28 -0.61 -14.87
C PHE A 319 -10.83 -1.05 -15.12
N THR A 320 -9.98 -0.86 -14.10
CA THR A 320 -8.62 -1.40 -14.02
C THR A 320 -8.44 -2.18 -12.72
N GLY A 321 -7.38 -2.98 -12.63
CA GLY A 321 -7.07 -3.79 -11.44
C GLY A 321 -7.80 -5.14 -11.40
N GLY A 322 -7.76 -5.79 -10.24
CA GLY A 322 -8.42 -7.08 -9.99
C GLY A 322 -7.64 -8.33 -10.42
N THR A 323 -6.59 -8.20 -11.23
CA THR A 323 -5.72 -9.33 -11.66
C THR A 323 -4.47 -9.44 -10.79
N SER A 324 -3.68 -8.39 -10.76
CA SER A 324 -2.43 -8.28 -9.98
C SER A 324 -2.58 -7.34 -8.77
N SER A 325 -3.81 -7.14 -8.30
CA SER A 325 -4.16 -6.26 -7.19
C SER A 325 -5.51 -6.68 -6.59
N PRO A 326 -5.75 -6.44 -5.29
CA PRO A 326 -7.05 -6.62 -4.66
C PRO A 326 -8.04 -5.49 -4.99
N TYR A 327 -7.62 -4.44 -5.69
CA TYR A 327 -8.44 -3.28 -6.01
C TYR A 327 -8.99 -3.35 -7.43
N LEU A 328 -10.24 -2.90 -7.57
CA LEU A 328 -10.89 -2.63 -8.85
C LEU A 328 -11.26 -1.16 -8.86
N TRP A 329 -10.73 -0.43 -9.84
CA TRP A 329 -10.93 0.99 -10.05
C TRP A 329 -11.84 1.18 -11.25
N LEU A 330 -13.10 1.48 -10.99
CA LEU A 330 -14.13 1.57 -12.02
C LEU A 330 -14.54 3.01 -12.30
N LYS A 331 -14.92 3.29 -13.55
CA LYS A 331 -15.55 4.55 -13.94
C LYS A 331 -16.98 4.57 -13.42
N CYS A 332 -17.40 5.63 -12.75
CA CYS A 332 -18.78 5.78 -12.27
C CYS A 332 -19.77 5.75 -13.45
N PRO A 333 -20.79 4.89 -13.40
CA PRO A 333 -21.79 4.80 -14.47
C PRO A 333 -22.57 6.10 -14.68
N GLY A 334 -23.02 6.35 -15.91
CA GLY A 334 -23.88 7.49 -16.21
C GLY A 334 -23.25 8.88 -16.02
N GLY A 335 -21.92 8.95 -15.87
CA GLY A 335 -21.23 10.22 -15.60
C GLY A 335 -21.41 10.77 -14.20
N MET A 336 -21.88 9.95 -13.25
CA MET A 336 -22.02 10.34 -11.84
C MET A 336 -20.68 10.74 -11.24
N GLY A 337 -20.72 11.69 -10.31
CA GLY A 337 -19.60 12.00 -9.42
C GLY A 337 -19.32 10.85 -8.43
N SER A 338 -18.11 10.80 -7.90
CA SER A 338 -17.68 9.68 -7.06
C SER A 338 -18.46 9.56 -5.75
N TRP A 339 -18.84 10.68 -5.13
CA TRP A 339 -19.69 10.71 -3.93
C TRP A 339 -21.16 10.44 -4.23
N GLU A 340 -21.67 10.91 -5.36
CA GLU A 340 -23.03 10.59 -5.82
C GLU A 340 -23.20 9.08 -6.02
N PHE A 341 -22.21 8.44 -6.66
CA PHE A 341 -22.19 7.00 -6.83
C PHE A 341 -22.08 6.26 -5.50
N PHE A 342 -21.29 6.78 -4.55
CA PHE A 342 -21.22 6.23 -3.19
C PHE A 342 -22.59 6.24 -2.50
N ASP A 343 -23.28 7.38 -2.51
CA ASP A 343 -24.58 7.53 -1.85
C ASP A 343 -25.64 6.63 -2.51
N LYS A 344 -25.60 6.48 -3.85
CA LYS A 344 -26.44 5.54 -4.59
C LYS A 344 -26.20 4.08 -4.18
N LEU A 345 -24.96 3.64 -4.15
CA LEU A 345 -24.62 2.27 -3.76
C LEU A 345 -25.04 1.98 -2.31
N LEU A 346 -24.82 2.91 -1.41
CA LEU A 346 -25.18 2.76 0.00
C LEU A 346 -26.69 2.69 0.19
N SER A 347 -27.45 3.59 -0.43
CA SER A 347 -28.90 3.69 -0.24
C SER A 347 -29.68 2.58 -0.95
N GLU A 348 -29.29 2.21 -2.19
CA GLU A 348 -30.08 1.31 -3.02
C GLU A 348 -29.60 -0.16 -2.95
N ALA A 349 -28.28 -0.39 -2.78
CA ALA A 349 -27.71 -1.74 -2.71
C ALA A 349 -27.15 -2.10 -1.33
N GLN A 350 -26.99 -1.16 -0.41
CA GLN A 350 -26.28 -1.29 0.87
C GLN A 350 -24.86 -1.85 0.67
N VAL A 351 -24.19 -1.41 -0.41
CA VAL A 351 -22.81 -1.73 -0.73
C VAL A 351 -21.95 -0.47 -0.53
N VAL A 352 -20.83 -0.63 0.15
CA VAL A 352 -19.87 0.44 0.43
C VAL A 352 -18.59 0.19 -0.32
N GLY A 353 -18.18 1.13 -1.17
CA GLY A 353 -16.85 1.22 -1.75
C GLY A 353 -16.16 2.51 -1.31
N THR A 354 -15.19 3.00 -2.09
CA THR A 354 -14.46 4.23 -1.76
C THR A 354 -14.54 5.21 -2.94
N PRO A 355 -15.06 6.44 -2.71
CA PRO A 355 -15.12 7.49 -3.73
C PRO A 355 -13.73 7.85 -4.25
N GLY A 356 -13.59 7.98 -5.56
CA GLY A 356 -12.31 8.23 -6.18
C GLY A 356 -11.74 9.62 -5.93
N GLU A 357 -12.59 10.64 -5.75
CA GLU A 357 -12.18 12.01 -5.40
C GLU A 357 -11.26 12.05 -4.16
N GLY A 358 -11.43 11.11 -3.23
CA GLY A 358 -10.59 11.02 -2.04
C GLY A 358 -9.16 10.58 -2.29
N PHE A 359 -8.83 10.09 -3.50
CA PHE A 359 -7.47 9.69 -3.88
C PHE A 359 -6.75 10.74 -4.74
N GLY A 360 -7.39 11.87 -5.00
CA GLY A 360 -6.84 12.93 -5.82
C GLY A 360 -7.87 13.48 -6.80
N ARG A 361 -7.51 14.58 -7.47
CA ARG A 361 -8.41 15.26 -8.41
C ARG A 361 -8.75 14.40 -9.62
N ALA A 362 -7.76 13.65 -10.13
CA ALA A 362 -7.95 12.74 -11.26
C ALA A 362 -8.78 11.49 -10.88
N GLY A 363 -9.09 11.31 -9.59
CA GLY A 363 -9.98 10.26 -9.11
C GLY A 363 -11.47 10.60 -9.19
N GLU A 364 -11.84 11.86 -9.47
CA GLU A 364 -13.25 12.23 -9.60
C GLU A 364 -13.90 11.53 -10.80
N GLY A 365 -15.14 11.06 -10.62
CA GLY A 365 -15.84 10.22 -11.59
C GLY A 365 -15.38 8.75 -11.62
N TYR A 366 -14.52 8.36 -10.68
CA TYR A 366 -14.10 6.97 -10.46
C TYR A 366 -14.45 6.48 -9.07
N PHE A 367 -14.38 5.16 -8.90
CA PHE A 367 -14.74 4.50 -7.64
C PHE A 367 -13.88 3.26 -7.40
N ARG A 368 -13.45 3.04 -6.16
CA ARG A 368 -12.66 1.86 -5.80
C ARG A 368 -13.53 0.82 -5.09
N LEU A 369 -13.54 -0.41 -5.61
CA LEU A 369 -13.97 -1.60 -4.89
C LEU A 369 -12.74 -2.43 -4.48
N THR A 370 -12.88 -3.22 -3.43
CA THR A 370 -11.83 -4.10 -2.91
C THR A 370 -12.32 -5.53 -2.77
N ALA A 371 -11.42 -6.47 -3.03
CA ALA A 371 -11.65 -7.90 -2.91
C ALA A 371 -11.44 -8.46 -1.50
N PHE A 372 -11.09 -7.63 -0.52
CA PHE A 372 -10.82 -8.01 0.86
C PHE A 372 -12.09 -8.31 1.69
N GLY A 373 -13.08 -8.95 1.11
CA GLY A 373 -14.29 -9.39 1.81
C GLY A 373 -14.32 -10.90 2.02
N SER A 374 -15.31 -11.39 2.79
CA SER A 374 -15.64 -12.81 2.72
C SER A 374 -16.22 -13.15 1.35
N ARG A 375 -16.09 -14.42 0.93
CA ARG A 375 -16.64 -14.90 -0.33
C ARG A 375 -18.15 -14.69 -0.40
N GLU A 376 -18.85 -14.96 0.70
CA GLU A 376 -20.30 -14.83 0.82
C GLU A 376 -20.71 -13.35 0.69
N ALA A 377 -20.04 -12.45 1.41
CA ALA A 377 -20.32 -11.01 1.32
C ALA A 377 -20.02 -10.46 -0.09
N THR A 378 -18.95 -10.95 -0.72
CA THR A 378 -18.60 -10.53 -2.09
C THR A 378 -19.64 -11.00 -3.10
N ARG A 379 -20.11 -12.25 -3.03
CA ARG A 379 -21.18 -12.78 -3.89
C ARG A 379 -22.49 -12.01 -3.69
N GLU A 380 -22.90 -11.80 -2.44
CA GLU A 380 -24.10 -11.04 -2.13
C GLU A 380 -24.00 -9.60 -2.66
N ALA A 381 -22.83 -8.95 -2.53
CA ALA A 381 -22.61 -7.61 -3.07
C ALA A 381 -22.72 -7.59 -4.61
N VAL A 382 -22.11 -8.58 -5.29
CA VAL A 382 -22.19 -8.73 -6.75
C VAL A 382 -23.66 -8.90 -7.19
N GLU A 383 -24.45 -9.73 -6.50
CA GLU A 383 -25.89 -9.91 -6.81
C GLU A 383 -26.71 -8.64 -6.63
N ARG A 384 -26.44 -7.85 -5.57
CA ARG A 384 -27.12 -6.58 -5.34
C ARG A 384 -26.73 -5.53 -6.39
N LEU A 385 -25.44 -5.47 -6.72
CA LEU A 385 -24.94 -4.57 -7.75
C LEU A 385 -25.42 -4.97 -9.16
N ASP A 386 -25.58 -6.27 -9.46
CA ASP A 386 -26.12 -6.73 -10.74
C ASP A 386 -27.54 -6.24 -11.00
N LYS A 387 -28.33 -6.07 -9.94
CA LYS A 387 -29.70 -5.53 -10.02
C LYS A 387 -29.75 -4.01 -10.15
N LEU A 388 -28.72 -3.32 -9.63
CA LEU A 388 -28.66 -1.86 -9.56
C LEU A 388 -28.02 -1.23 -10.79
N LEU A 389 -26.93 -1.84 -11.29
CA LEU A 389 -26.12 -1.36 -12.42
C LEU A 389 -26.64 -1.93 -13.76
#